data_4c76879759ec68f68ecb6a866c140504
#
_entry.id   4c76879759ec68f68ecb6a866c140504
#
_cell.length_a   1.000
_cell.length_b   1.000
_cell.length_c   1.000
_cell.angle_alpha   90.00
_cell.angle_beta   90.00
_cell.angle_gamma   90.00
#
_symmetry.space_group_name_H-M   'P 1'
#
loop_
_entity.id
_entity.type
_entity.pdbx_description
1 polymer ?
#
loop_
_entity_poly.entity_id
_entity_poly.type
_entity_poly.pdbx_seq_one_letter_code
_entity_poly.pdbx_strand_id
1 'polypeptide(L)'
;MAVKKVLISLGHPAHFHLFKNINANLNNLGIETEFIIREKDVLENLLKNEDLAYYNILPKEKGSGFLALTWSILLRDIRLFKFCLRSKPDLIVGSTVEITHVGKLVNIPAISVGEDDMDVVPLFSRLAAPFSDCLVFPSICRMGKWTKKTLTYNSYQELAYLHPNHFRPDKKIVRKYFNPDYPYFILRLSALSAHHDKGIKGLDEETTNKIISFLAPHGAIYLTSEKKLQPEFERYRISINPIDIHHVLAYSQLLICDSQTMAAEAGVLGTPFIRMNDFVGKISYLNELEDIYQLGYGIAPSDKTRLFDVLTHIAGNRTKIEKNRLITCKVINKF
;
A
#
# COMPACT_ATOMS: atom_id res chain seq x y z
N MET A 1 -31.93 6.43 6.91
CA MET A 1 -31.42 7.69 7.51
C MET A 1 -30.31 8.22 6.61
N ALA A 2 -30.17 9.54 6.50
CA ALA A 2 -29.02 10.12 5.78
C ALA A 2 -27.76 9.96 6.64
N VAL A 3 -26.64 9.50 6.04
CA VAL A 3 -25.35 9.43 6.70
C VAL A 3 -24.83 10.85 6.93
N LYS A 4 -24.52 11.20 8.18
CA LYS A 4 -23.99 12.51 8.57
C LYS A 4 -22.56 12.42 9.11
N LYS A 5 -22.18 11.27 9.67
CA LYS A 5 -20.88 11.04 10.27
C LYS A 5 -20.31 9.68 9.84
N VAL A 6 -19.08 9.68 9.32
CA VAL A 6 -18.35 8.48 8.89
C VAL A 6 -17.09 8.33 9.71
N LEU A 7 -16.89 7.13 10.29
CA LEU A 7 -15.66 6.74 10.95
C LEU A 7 -14.78 5.98 9.96
N ILE A 8 -13.57 6.50 9.70
CA ILE A 8 -12.60 5.92 8.77
C ILE A 8 -11.48 5.23 9.55
N SER A 9 -11.29 3.93 9.31
CA SER A 9 -10.27 3.12 10.00
C SER A 9 -9.07 2.86 9.12
N LEU A 10 -7.90 3.30 9.57
CA LEU A 10 -6.63 3.17 8.87
C LEU A 10 -5.71 2.20 9.60
N GLY A 11 -5.22 1.19 8.91
CA GLY A 11 -4.29 0.19 9.48
C GLY A 11 -2.92 0.14 8.79
N HIS A 12 -2.74 0.95 7.73
CA HIS A 12 -1.51 1.02 6.94
C HIS A 12 -1.39 2.41 6.28
N PRO A 13 -0.17 2.93 5.99
CA PRO A 13 0.00 4.21 5.29
C PRO A 13 -0.75 4.32 3.95
N ALA A 14 -0.82 3.24 3.16
CA ALA A 14 -1.60 3.21 1.92
C ALA A 14 -3.10 3.53 2.13
N HIS A 15 -3.67 3.13 3.27
CA HIS A 15 -5.06 3.46 3.59
C HIS A 15 -5.27 4.97 3.79
N PHE A 16 -4.27 5.69 4.31
CA PHE A 16 -4.32 7.14 4.38
C PHE A 16 -4.44 7.74 2.98
N HIS A 17 -3.57 7.34 2.05
CA HIS A 17 -3.62 7.84 0.68
C HIS A 17 -4.94 7.51 -0.01
N LEU A 18 -5.46 6.28 0.14
CA LEU A 18 -6.75 5.85 -0.36
C LEU A 18 -7.90 6.75 0.13
N PHE A 19 -7.95 7.00 1.44
CA PHE A 19 -9.07 7.72 2.05
C PHE A 19 -8.93 9.25 2.06
N LYS A 20 -7.75 9.81 1.78
CA LYS A 20 -7.52 11.25 1.78
C LYS A 20 -8.50 12.01 0.89
N ASN A 21 -8.61 11.63 -0.38
CA ASN A 21 -9.51 12.28 -1.33
C ASN A 21 -10.98 11.96 -1.05
N ILE A 22 -11.28 10.75 -0.58
CA ILE A 22 -12.62 10.35 -0.15
C ILE A 22 -13.06 11.22 1.04
N ASN A 23 -12.18 11.42 2.02
CA ASN A 23 -12.42 12.31 3.16
C ASN A 23 -12.75 13.73 2.71
N ALA A 24 -11.94 14.31 1.82
CA ALA A 24 -12.20 15.65 1.29
C ALA A 24 -13.56 15.74 0.60
N ASN A 25 -13.92 14.74 -0.20
CA ASN A 25 -15.22 14.70 -0.89
C ASN A 25 -16.40 14.56 0.09
N LEU A 26 -16.28 13.71 1.12
CA LEU A 26 -17.31 13.58 2.16
C LEU A 26 -17.53 14.88 2.90
N ASN A 27 -16.46 15.58 3.29
CA ASN A 27 -16.53 16.87 3.97
C ASN A 27 -17.17 17.93 3.07
N ASN A 28 -16.87 17.95 1.77
CA ASN A 28 -17.53 18.85 0.81
C ASN A 28 -19.03 18.59 0.65
N LEU A 29 -19.48 17.37 0.94
CA LEU A 29 -20.91 17.00 1.00
C LEU A 29 -21.55 17.28 2.35
N GLY A 30 -20.83 17.88 3.30
CA GLY A 30 -21.31 18.17 4.66
C GLY A 30 -21.36 16.93 5.56
N ILE A 31 -20.65 15.85 5.22
CA ILE A 31 -20.54 14.64 6.03
C ILE A 31 -19.30 14.75 6.90
N GLU A 32 -19.49 14.70 8.21
CA GLU A 32 -18.40 14.71 9.20
C GLU A 32 -17.59 13.41 9.11
N THR A 33 -16.27 13.52 9.21
CA THR A 33 -15.38 12.35 9.20
C THR A 33 -14.48 12.35 10.42
N GLU A 34 -14.25 11.15 10.97
CA GLU A 34 -13.32 10.91 12.06
C GLU A 34 -12.36 9.76 11.67
N PHE A 35 -11.10 9.85 12.13
CA PHE A 35 -10.11 8.82 11.85
C PHE A 35 -9.77 8.01 13.09
N ILE A 36 -9.70 6.70 12.93
CA ILE A 36 -9.04 5.80 13.88
C ILE A 36 -7.85 5.12 13.23
N ILE A 37 -6.79 4.94 13.99
CA ILE A 37 -5.58 4.28 13.54
C ILE A 37 -5.18 3.16 14.49
N ARG A 38 -4.46 2.17 13.98
CA ARG A 38 -3.83 1.09 14.76
C ARG A 38 -2.33 0.99 14.57
N GLU A 39 -1.72 2.00 14.00
CA GLU A 39 -0.30 2.07 13.71
C GLU A 39 0.31 3.32 14.33
N LYS A 40 1.63 3.32 14.46
CA LYS A 40 2.43 4.44 14.95
C LYS A 40 3.35 4.93 13.84
N ASP A 41 3.99 6.06 14.09
CA ASP A 41 5.06 6.66 13.32
C ASP A 41 4.62 7.18 11.93
N VAL A 42 4.73 6.37 10.86
CA VAL A 42 4.48 6.85 9.49
C VAL A 42 3.05 7.33 9.30
N LEU A 43 2.06 6.54 9.76
CA LEU A 43 0.64 6.88 9.60
C LEU A 43 0.25 8.10 10.44
N GLU A 44 0.77 8.21 11.67
CA GLU A 44 0.57 9.40 12.50
C GLU A 44 1.16 10.66 11.86
N ASN A 45 2.36 10.55 11.27
CA ASN A 45 2.99 11.68 10.59
C ASN A 45 2.20 12.11 9.36
N LEU A 46 1.63 11.18 8.59
CA LEU A 46 0.77 11.51 7.44
C LEU A 46 -0.47 12.29 7.87
N LEU A 47 -1.15 11.84 8.93
CA LEU A 47 -2.33 12.54 9.46
C LEU A 47 -2.01 13.92 10.02
N LYS A 48 -0.89 14.04 10.76
CA LYS A 48 -0.42 15.32 11.31
C LYS A 48 -0.03 16.31 10.21
N ASN A 49 0.59 15.86 9.13
CA ASN A 49 0.95 16.74 8.00
C ASN A 49 -0.27 17.33 7.28
N GLU A 50 -1.43 16.70 7.41
CA GLU A 50 -2.70 17.18 6.81
C GLU A 50 -3.65 17.76 7.89
N ASP A 51 -3.16 18.03 9.11
CA ASP A 51 -3.94 18.54 10.24
C ASP A 51 -5.20 17.73 10.54
N LEU A 52 -5.18 16.41 10.30
CA LEU A 52 -6.29 15.52 10.53
C LEU A 52 -6.25 14.93 11.94
N ALA A 53 -7.32 15.17 12.71
CA ALA A 53 -7.47 14.58 14.02
C ALA A 53 -7.73 13.07 13.93
N TYR A 54 -7.11 12.30 14.82
CA TYR A 54 -7.25 10.84 14.85
C TYR A 54 -7.27 10.28 16.26
N TYR A 55 -7.83 9.10 16.43
CA TYR A 55 -7.80 8.32 17.66
C TYR A 55 -7.03 7.02 17.44
N ASN A 56 -5.96 6.78 18.22
CA ASN A 56 -5.15 5.58 18.11
C ASN A 56 -5.67 4.47 19.03
N ILE A 57 -6.15 3.38 18.42
CA ILE A 57 -6.65 2.20 19.15
C ILE A 57 -5.59 1.13 19.39
N LEU A 58 -4.33 1.34 18.96
CA LEU A 58 -3.27 0.36 19.14
C LEU A 58 -2.92 0.20 20.64
N PRO A 59 -2.89 -1.04 21.17
CA PRO A 59 -2.37 -1.29 22.51
C PRO A 59 -0.87 -0.94 22.62
N LYS A 60 -0.45 -0.42 23.78
CA LYS A 60 0.96 -0.08 24.01
C LYS A 60 1.88 -1.29 24.03
N GLU A 61 1.40 -2.44 24.45
CA GLU A 61 2.19 -3.68 24.55
C GLU A 61 1.96 -4.59 23.36
N LYS A 62 3.04 -5.05 22.75
CA LYS A 62 3.05 -6.09 21.73
C LYS A 62 3.61 -7.36 22.34
N GLY A 63 2.74 -8.31 22.68
CA GLY A 63 3.15 -9.69 22.94
C GLY A 63 3.47 -10.42 21.64
N SER A 64 4.16 -11.54 21.70
CA SER A 64 4.40 -12.44 20.57
C SER A 64 3.54 -13.70 20.69
N GLY A 65 3.07 -14.26 19.56
CA GLY A 65 2.32 -15.51 19.50
C GLY A 65 0.81 -15.34 19.32
N PHE A 66 0.10 -16.47 19.18
CA PHE A 66 -1.33 -16.50 18.87
C PHE A 66 -2.21 -15.89 19.97
N LEU A 67 -1.91 -16.16 21.22
CA LEU A 67 -2.66 -15.59 22.36
C LEU A 67 -2.49 -14.07 22.45
N ALA A 68 -1.28 -13.57 22.19
CA ALA A 68 -1.04 -12.13 22.17
C ALA A 68 -1.78 -11.44 21.01
N LEU A 69 -1.90 -12.11 19.85
CA LEU A 69 -2.67 -11.62 18.73
C LEU A 69 -4.16 -11.51 19.07
N THR A 70 -4.75 -12.58 19.61
CA THR A 70 -6.18 -12.58 19.99
C THR A 70 -6.47 -11.54 21.06
N TRP A 71 -5.61 -11.41 22.05
CA TRP A 71 -5.70 -10.38 23.09
C TRP A 71 -5.59 -8.97 22.50
N SER A 72 -4.67 -8.77 21.57
CA SER A 72 -4.52 -7.47 20.90
C SER A 72 -5.76 -7.09 20.07
N ILE A 73 -6.37 -8.05 19.35
CA ILE A 73 -7.64 -7.83 18.65
C ILE A 73 -8.73 -7.41 19.63
N LEU A 74 -8.92 -8.16 20.71
CA LEU A 74 -9.92 -7.87 21.72
C LEU A 74 -9.76 -6.49 22.35
N LEU A 75 -8.54 -6.08 22.69
CA LEU A 75 -8.27 -4.76 23.22
C LEU A 75 -8.59 -3.65 22.22
N ARG A 76 -8.32 -3.86 20.94
CA ARG A 76 -8.69 -2.92 19.88
C ARG A 76 -10.20 -2.83 19.71
N ASP A 77 -10.89 -3.98 19.72
CA ASP A 77 -12.37 -4.03 19.69
C ASP A 77 -12.96 -3.24 20.85
N ILE A 78 -12.47 -3.43 22.09
CA ILE A 78 -12.95 -2.69 23.27
C ILE A 78 -12.70 -1.18 23.14
N ARG A 79 -11.54 -0.75 22.62
CA ARG A 79 -11.24 0.67 22.43
C ARG A 79 -12.11 1.30 21.36
N LEU A 80 -12.28 0.61 20.23
CA LEU A 80 -13.16 1.05 19.15
C LEU A 80 -14.62 1.09 19.62
N PHE A 81 -15.07 0.07 20.35
CA PHE A 81 -16.42 0.05 20.93
C PHE A 81 -16.67 1.28 21.80
N LYS A 82 -15.76 1.58 22.74
CA LYS A 82 -15.86 2.79 23.60
C LYS A 82 -15.86 4.08 22.77
N PHE A 83 -15.08 4.12 21.71
CA PHE A 83 -15.04 5.26 20.79
C PHE A 83 -16.38 5.43 20.07
N CYS A 84 -16.94 4.36 19.49
CA CYS A 84 -18.24 4.39 18.78
C CYS A 84 -19.40 4.81 19.68
N LEU A 85 -19.41 4.40 20.96
CA LEU A 85 -20.45 4.83 21.91
C LEU A 85 -20.43 6.34 22.19
N ARG A 86 -19.24 6.98 22.10
CA ARG A 86 -19.07 8.43 22.29
C ARG A 86 -19.35 9.22 21.03
N SER A 87 -18.70 8.79 19.93
CA SER A 87 -18.74 9.49 18.63
C SER A 87 -20.05 9.28 17.89
N LYS A 88 -20.68 8.08 18.03
CA LYS A 88 -21.94 7.68 17.37
C LYS A 88 -21.89 7.88 15.85
N PRO A 89 -20.91 7.29 15.11
CA PRO A 89 -20.90 7.38 13.67
C PRO A 89 -22.09 6.66 13.05
N ASP A 90 -22.56 7.12 11.91
CA ASP A 90 -23.63 6.46 11.14
C ASP A 90 -23.11 5.32 10.27
N LEU A 91 -21.79 5.34 9.95
CA LEU A 91 -21.12 4.38 9.10
C LEU A 91 -19.66 4.22 9.54
N ILE A 92 -19.14 3.00 9.48
CA ILE A 92 -17.71 2.72 9.66
C ILE A 92 -17.15 2.17 8.35
N VAL A 93 -16.02 2.71 7.90
CA VAL A 93 -15.34 2.23 6.67
C VAL A 93 -13.85 2.05 6.90
N GLY A 94 -13.23 1.06 6.26
CA GLY A 94 -11.79 0.85 6.33
C GLY A 94 -11.37 -0.58 5.98
N SER A 95 -10.11 -0.91 6.26
CA SER A 95 -9.50 -2.20 5.91
C SER A 95 -9.07 -3.02 7.13
N THR A 96 -9.62 -2.72 8.31
CA THR A 96 -9.24 -3.38 9.57
C THR A 96 -10.34 -4.32 10.07
N VAL A 97 -9.96 -5.37 10.79
CA VAL A 97 -10.91 -6.40 11.27
C VAL A 97 -11.86 -5.83 12.32
N GLU A 98 -11.37 -4.98 13.20
CA GLU A 98 -12.08 -4.43 14.36
C GLU A 98 -13.37 -3.70 13.98
N ILE A 99 -13.38 -3.00 12.83
CA ILE A 99 -14.56 -2.23 12.41
C ILE A 99 -15.78 -3.11 12.20
N THR A 100 -15.58 -4.32 11.74
CA THR A 100 -16.68 -5.25 11.42
C THR A 100 -17.26 -5.88 12.69
N HIS A 101 -16.39 -6.25 13.65
CA HIS A 101 -16.81 -6.78 14.94
C HIS A 101 -17.59 -5.74 15.71
N VAL A 102 -17.04 -4.54 15.87
CA VAL A 102 -17.65 -3.47 16.64
C VAL A 102 -18.89 -2.96 15.93
N GLY A 103 -18.88 -2.78 14.61
CA GLY A 103 -20.06 -2.39 13.83
C GLY A 103 -21.27 -3.28 14.14
N LYS A 104 -21.06 -4.62 14.17
CA LYS A 104 -22.13 -5.56 14.54
C LYS A 104 -22.58 -5.41 15.99
N LEU A 105 -21.67 -5.19 16.94
CA LEU A 105 -22.00 -5.02 18.35
C LEU A 105 -22.80 -3.75 18.63
N VAL A 106 -22.52 -2.66 17.94
CA VAL A 106 -23.19 -1.36 18.14
C VAL A 106 -24.29 -1.07 17.11
N ASN A 107 -24.57 -2.03 16.23
CA ASN A 107 -25.55 -1.91 15.13
C ASN A 107 -25.28 -0.70 14.20
N ILE A 108 -23.99 -0.47 13.88
CA ILE A 108 -23.54 0.52 12.91
C ILE A 108 -23.02 -0.23 11.67
N PRO A 109 -23.50 0.10 10.44
CA PRO A 109 -23.00 -0.54 9.23
C PRO A 109 -21.49 -0.41 9.09
N ALA A 110 -20.82 -1.51 8.69
CA ALA A 110 -19.38 -1.57 8.49
C ALA A 110 -19.04 -1.99 7.04
N ILE A 111 -18.34 -1.11 6.32
CA ILE A 111 -17.86 -1.38 4.96
C ILE A 111 -16.37 -1.68 5.02
N SER A 112 -15.99 -2.86 4.54
CA SER A 112 -14.58 -3.23 4.41
C SER A 112 -14.09 -2.99 3.00
N VAL A 113 -12.97 -2.27 2.89
CA VAL A 113 -12.29 -1.95 1.62
C VAL A 113 -10.98 -2.70 1.54
N GLY A 114 -10.67 -3.28 0.40
CA GLY A 114 -9.40 -4.00 0.19
C GLY A 114 -9.10 -4.19 -1.30
N GLU A 115 -7.94 -4.77 -1.57
CA GLU A 115 -7.45 -5.02 -2.94
C GLU A 115 -6.83 -6.42 -3.10
N ASP A 116 -6.62 -7.14 -2.00
CA ASP A 116 -6.06 -8.48 -2.06
C ASP A 116 -7.12 -9.55 -2.30
N ASP A 117 -6.75 -10.60 -3.00
CA ASP A 117 -7.58 -11.79 -3.16
C ASP A 117 -7.86 -12.44 -1.79
N MET A 118 -9.09 -12.90 -1.58
CA MET A 118 -9.53 -13.45 -0.28
C MET A 118 -8.78 -14.72 0.15
N ASP A 119 -8.18 -15.43 -0.78
CA ASP A 119 -7.32 -16.59 -0.53
C ASP A 119 -5.91 -16.20 -0.10
N VAL A 120 -5.45 -14.99 -0.45
CA VAL A 120 -4.16 -14.43 -0.03
C VAL A 120 -4.23 -13.84 1.38
N VAL A 121 -5.40 -13.34 1.80
CA VAL A 121 -5.62 -12.76 3.13
C VAL A 121 -6.59 -13.58 3.99
N PRO A 122 -6.25 -14.83 4.36
CA PRO A 122 -7.19 -15.77 4.99
C PRO A 122 -7.68 -15.30 6.37
N LEU A 123 -6.87 -14.52 7.08
CA LEU A 123 -7.27 -13.99 8.40
C LEU A 123 -8.39 -12.95 8.24
N PHE A 124 -8.25 -12.02 7.30
CA PHE A 124 -9.29 -11.07 6.96
C PHE A 124 -10.55 -11.77 6.45
N SER A 125 -10.40 -12.73 5.55
CA SER A 125 -11.51 -13.50 4.98
C SER A 125 -12.32 -14.27 6.05
N ARG A 126 -11.67 -14.70 7.17
CA ARG A 126 -12.32 -15.42 8.25
C ARG A 126 -12.86 -14.53 9.37
N LEU A 127 -12.17 -13.45 9.70
CA LEU A 127 -12.49 -12.62 10.86
C LEU A 127 -13.24 -11.32 10.51
N ALA A 128 -13.02 -10.73 9.33
CA ALA A 128 -13.66 -9.49 8.94
C ALA A 128 -14.84 -9.71 7.99
N ALA A 129 -14.63 -10.44 6.89
CA ALA A 129 -15.62 -10.58 5.84
C ALA A 129 -16.99 -11.13 6.28
N PRO A 130 -17.10 -12.08 7.26
CA PRO A 130 -18.40 -12.54 7.76
C PRO A 130 -19.25 -11.42 8.36
N PHE A 131 -18.60 -10.49 9.05
CA PHE A 131 -19.23 -9.42 9.84
C PHE A 131 -19.35 -8.09 9.09
N SER A 132 -18.65 -7.91 7.95
CA SER A 132 -18.83 -6.73 7.10
C SER A 132 -20.25 -6.68 6.53
N ASP A 133 -20.84 -5.51 6.42
CA ASP A 133 -22.13 -5.35 5.73
C ASP A 133 -21.94 -5.29 4.21
N CYS A 134 -20.83 -4.73 3.76
CA CYS A 134 -20.40 -4.72 2.36
C CYS A 134 -18.88 -4.85 2.29
N LEU A 135 -18.39 -5.51 1.24
CA LEU A 135 -16.99 -5.56 0.86
C LEU A 135 -16.83 -4.73 -0.43
N VAL A 136 -15.81 -3.86 -0.49
CA VAL A 136 -15.54 -3.02 -1.66
C VAL A 136 -14.15 -3.33 -2.18
N PHE A 137 -14.07 -3.94 -3.37
CA PHE A 137 -12.83 -4.46 -3.94
C PHE A 137 -12.72 -4.23 -5.45
N PRO A 138 -11.50 -4.15 -6.03
CA PRO A 138 -11.34 -4.20 -7.47
C PRO A 138 -12.00 -5.42 -8.09
N SER A 139 -12.58 -5.29 -9.28
CA SER A 139 -13.28 -6.37 -9.97
C SER A 139 -12.39 -7.54 -10.35
N ILE A 140 -11.07 -7.31 -10.44
CA ILE A 140 -10.06 -8.34 -10.72
C ILE A 140 -9.82 -9.28 -9.54
N CYS A 141 -10.16 -8.88 -8.29
CA CYS A 141 -9.89 -9.66 -7.10
C CYS A 141 -10.76 -10.91 -7.00
N ARG A 142 -10.17 -12.01 -6.57
CA ARG A 142 -10.86 -13.28 -6.32
C ARG A 142 -11.56 -13.25 -4.97
N MET A 143 -12.87 -13.04 -4.97
CA MET A 143 -13.67 -12.92 -3.74
C MET A 143 -14.20 -14.26 -3.23
N GLY A 144 -14.17 -15.34 -4.04
CA GLY A 144 -14.65 -16.67 -3.68
C GLY A 144 -16.10 -16.64 -3.16
N LYS A 145 -16.34 -17.21 -1.99
CA LYS A 145 -17.69 -17.26 -1.37
C LYS A 145 -18.27 -15.89 -1.01
N TRP A 146 -17.45 -14.83 -1.00
CA TRP A 146 -17.84 -13.48 -0.63
C TRP A 146 -18.34 -12.63 -1.80
N THR A 147 -18.32 -13.16 -3.03
CA THR A 147 -18.73 -12.43 -4.26
C THR A 147 -20.09 -11.75 -4.12
N LYS A 148 -21.09 -12.43 -3.55
CA LYS A 148 -22.45 -11.86 -3.39
C LYS A 148 -22.53 -10.68 -2.41
N LYS A 149 -21.53 -10.52 -1.54
CA LYS A 149 -21.43 -9.45 -0.53
C LYS A 149 -20.51 -8.33 -0.97
N THR A 150 -19.90 -8.46 -2.15
CA THR A 150 -18.89 -7.55 -2.65
C THR A 150 -19.47 -6.62 -3.70
N LEU A 151 -19.29 -5.33 -3.47
CA LEU A 151 -19.38 -4.30 -4.49
C LEU A 151 -18.02 -4.18 -5.17
N THR A 152 -17.97 -4.44 -6.45
CA THR A 152 -16.73 -4.36 -7.24
C THR A 152 -16.66 -3.06 -8.04
N TYR A 153 -15.44 -2.58 -8.25
CA TYR A 153 -15.16 -1.46 -9.16
C TYR A 153 -14.03 -1.84 -10.12
N ASN A 154 -14.10 -1.30 -11.33
CA ASN A 154 -13.12 -1.62 -12.37
C ASN A 154 -11.95 -0.63 -12.33
N SER A 155 -11.11 -0.70 -11.31
CA SER A 155 -9.94 0.16 -11.13
C SER A 155 -8.98 -0.44 -10.09
N TYR A 156 -7.87 0.27 -9.77
CA TYR A 156 -6.93 -0.04 -8.69
C TYR A 156 -7.08 0.96 -7.55
N GLN A 157 -6.79 0.56 -6.31
CA GLN A 157 -6.85 1.46 -5.16
C GLN A 157 -5.90 2.64 -5.29
N GLU A 158 -4.74 2.43 -5.88
CA GLU A 158 -3.73 3.46 -6.10
C GLU A 158 -4.24 4.61 -6.97
N LEU A 159 -5.18 4.35 -7.88
CA LEU A 159 -5.78 5.40 -8.71
C LEU A 159 -6.72 6.33 -7.94
N ALA A 160 -7.16 5.97 -6.72
CA ALA A 160 -7.88 6.89 -5.85
C ALA A 160 -7.04 8.10 -5.42
N TYR A 161 -5.71 8.00 -5.48
CA TYR A 161 -4.79 9.07 -5.08
C TYR A 161 -3.68 9.38 -6.10
N LEU A 162 -3.38 8.48 -7.04
CA LEU A 162 -2.34 8.68 -8.06
C LEU A 162 -2.90 8.97 -9.46
N HIS A 163 -4.22 8.97 -9.63
CA HIS A 163 -4.83 9.38 -10.89
C HIS A 163 -4.45 10.85 -11.23
N PRO A 164 -4.16 11.21 -12.49
CA PRO A 164 -3.75 12.58 -12.88
C PRO A 164 -4.70 13.70 -12.45
N ASN A 165 -5.96 13.37 -12.15
CA ASN A 165 -6.92 14.33 -11.59
C ASN A 165 -6.61 14.70 -10.13
N HIS A 166 -5.86 13.87 -9.41
CA HIS A 166 -5.56 14.03 -8.00
C HIS A 166 -4.09 14.20 -7.68
N PHE A 167 -3.22 13.71 -8.58
CA PHE A 167 -1.78 13.72 -8.36
C PHE A 167 -1.02 14.12 -9.63
N ARG A 168 -0.12 15.08 -9.49
CA ARG A 168 0.81 15.48 -10.53
C ARG A 168 2.23 15.46 -9.95
N PRO A 169 3.13 14.63 -10.51
CA PRO A 169 4.51 14.60 -10.09
C PRO A 169 5.18 15.99 -10.21
N ASP A 170 5.95 16.37 -9.18
CA ASP A 170 6.67 17.64 -9.15
C ASP A 170 8.17 17.41 -8.84
N LYS A 171 9.03 17.75 -9.80
CA LYS A 171 10.50 17.69 -9.64
C LYS A 171 11.03 18.60 -8.54
N LYS A 172 10.33 19.71 -8.22
CA LYS A 172 10.75 20.62 -7.15
C LYS A 172 10.70 19.91 -5.79
N ILE A 173 9.75 19.02 -5.59
CA ILE A 173 9.65 18.21 -4.38
C ILE A 173 10.82 17.23 -4.32
N VAL A 174 11.14 16.55 -5.42
CA VAL A 174 12.28 15.63 -5.47
C VAL A 174 13.61 16.34 -5.19
N ARG A 175 13.77 17.57 -5.65
CA ARG A 175 14.98 18.39 -5.40
C ARG A 175 15.24 18.72 -3.92
N LYS A 176 14.26 18.50 -3.04
CA LYS A 176 14.50 18.60 -1.59
C LYS A 176 15.43 17.49 -1.07
N TYR A 177 15.52 16.38 -1.79
CA TYR A 177 16.23 15.18 -1.39
C TYR A 177 17.53 14.99 -2.19
N PHE A 178 17.46 15.18 -3.51
CA PHE A 178 18.59 15.03 -4.43
C PHE A 178 18.27 15.67 -5.80
N ASN A 179 19.24 15.66 -6.70
CA ASN A 179 19.04 16.18 -8.06
C ASN A 179 18.33 15.15 -8.97
N PRO A 180 17.06 15.36 -9.36
CA PRO A 180 16.30 14.42 -10.19
C PRO A 180 16.65 14.46 -11.69
N ASP A 181 17.58 15.31 -12.11
CA ASP A 181 17.99 15.42 -13.51
C ASP A 181 19.05 14.36 -13.87
N TYR A 182 19.67 13.73 -12.85
CA TYR A 182 20.49 12.53 -13.01
C TYR A 182 19.65 11.26 -12.85
N PRO A 183 19.93 10.19 -13.62
CA PRO A 183 19.26 8.90 -13.46
C PRO A 183 19.40 8.38 -12.04
N TYR A 184 18.31 7.83 -11.48
CA TYR A 184 18.36 7.21 -10.18
C TYR A 184 17.39 6.03 -10.08
N PHE A 185 17.69 5.14 -9.15
CA PHE A 185 16.97 3.92 -8.85
C PHE A 185 16.53 3.92 -7.39
N ILE A 186 15.34 3.41 -7.13
CA ILE A 186 14.84 3.25 -5.77
C ILE A 186 14.83 1.77 -5.41
N LEU A 187 15.45 1.42 -4.30
CA LEU A 187 15.36 0.12 -3.67
C LEU A 187 14.49 0.24 -2.41
N ARG A 188 13.51 -0.65 -2.26
CA ARG A 188 12.66 -0.70 -1.07
C ARG A 188 12.75 -2.05 -0.41
N LEU A 189 13.20 -2.08 0.85
CA LEU A 189 13.24 -3.27 1.70
C LEU A 189 12.16 -3.16 2.77
N SER A 190 11.09 -3.95 2.63
CA SER A 190 9.98 -3.97 3.58
C SER A 190 10.30 -4.80 4.82
N ALA A 191 9.60 -4.54 5.92
CA ALA A 191 9.75 -5.35 7.12
C ALA A 191 9.23 -6.78 6.94
N LEU A 192 8.28 -7.03 6.01
CA LEU A 192 7.60 -8.29 5.83
C LEU A 192 7.08 -8.84 7.17
N SER A 193 6.44 -7.95 7.95
CA SER A 193 6.05 -8.22 9.35
C SER A 193 4.54 -8.36 9.55
N ALA A 194 3.75 -8.25 8.48
CA ALA A 194 2.31 -8.49 8.55
C ALA A 194 2.02 -9.99 8.80
N HIS A 195 0.82 -10.30 9.31
CA HIS A 195 0.47 -11.68 9.65
C HIS A 195 0.50 -12.65 8.45
N HIS A 196 0.21 -12.16 7.25
CA HIS A 196 0.28 -12.94 6.02
C HIS A 196 1.72 -13.05 5.48
N ASP A 197 2.67 -12.25 6.00
CA ASP A 197 4.08 -12.28 5.59
C ASP A 197 4.91 -13.32 6.35
N LYS A 198 4.34 -14.04 7.32
CA LYS A 198 5.09 -15.00 8.13
C LYS A 198 5.68 -16.11 7.26
N GLY A 199 7.01 -16.15 7.20
CA GLY A 199 7.77 -17.10 6.36
C GLY A 199 7.93 -16.66 4.90
N ILE A 200 7.41 -15.50 4.52
CA ILE A 200 7.58 -14.91 3.19
C ILE A 200 9.02 -14.40 3.02
N LYS A 201 9.62 -14.77 1.90
CA LYS A 201 10.93 -14.27 1.49
C LYS A 201 10.75 -13.05 0.58
N GLY A 202 11.64 -12.09 0.74
CA GLY A 202 11.79 -10.93 -0.13
C GLY A 202 13.23 -10.79 -0.59
N LEU A 203 13.68 -9.56 -0.77
CA LEU A 203 15.06 -9.25 -1.13
C LEU A 203 16.02 -9.59 0.02
N ASP A 204 16.97 -10.50 -0.23
CA ASP A 204 18.05 -10.80 0.69
C ASP A 204 19.25 -9.86 0.48
N GLU A 205 20.18 -9.85 1.45
CA GLU A 205 21.35 -8.96 1.45
C GLU A 205 22.28 -9.24 0.26
N GLU A 206 22.54 -10.51 -0.06
CA GLU A 206 23.38 -10.90 -1.18
C GLU A 206 22.83 -10.40 -2.50
N THR A 207 21.53 -10.59 -2.71
CA THR A 207 20.82 -10.12 -3.90
C THR A 207 20.82 -8.60 -3.98
N THR A 208 20.57 -7.92 -2.84
CA THR A 208 20.61 -6.46 -2.76
C THR A 208 21.99 -5.91 -3.15
N ASN A 209 23.09 -6.50 -2.65
CA ASN A 209 24.45 -6.11 -3.02
C ASN A 209 24.72 -6.28 -4.52
N LYS A 210 24.30 -7.39 -5.11
CA LYS A 210 24.44 -7.65 -6.54
C LYS A 210 23.64 -6.65 -7.38
N ILE A 211 22.41 -6.31 -6.98
CA ILE A 211 21.58 -5.30 -7.64
C ILE A 211 22.28 -3.93 -7.59
N ILE A 212 22.78 -3.53 -6.42
CA ILE A 212 23.48 -2.26 -6.24
C ILE A 212 24.71 -2.21 -7.14
N SER A 213 25.54 -3.25 -7.14
CA SER A 213 26.74 -3.33 -7.97
C SER A 213 26.42 -3.25 -9.47
N PHE A 214 25.30 -3.86 -9.88
CA PHE A 214 24.84 -3.84 -11.28
C PHE A 214 24.36 -2.44 -11.69
N LEU A 215 23.59 -1.74 -10.82
CA LEU A 215 22.98 -0.47 -11.16
C LEU A 215 23.90 0.74 -10.96
N ALA A 216 24.91 0.65 -10.11
CA ALA A 216 25.82 1.75 -9.79
C ALA A 216 26.45 2.48 -11.01
N PRO A 217 26.84 1.79 -12.10
CA PRO A 217 27.32 2.43 -13.31
C PRO A 217 26.24 3.22 -14.09
N HIS A 218 24.96 2.98 -13.82
CA HIS A 218 23.83 3.51 -14.59
C HIS A 218 23.15 4.71 -13.92
N GLY A 219 23.39 4.96 -12.63
CA GLY A 219 22.79 6.09 -11.91
C GLY A 219 22.93 6.00 -10.39
N ALA A 220 22.40 7.00 -9.72
CA ALA A 220 22.37 7.03 -8.26
C ALA A 220 21.40 5.98 -7.71
N ILE A 221 21.74 5.40 -6.56
CA ILE A 221 20.91 4.41 -5.88
C ILE A 221 20.46 4.97 -4.55
N TYR A 222 19.16 4.94 -4.31
CA TYR A 222 18.56 5.35 -3.06
C TYR A 222 17.78 4.18 -2.45
N LEU A 223 18.06 3.89 -1.19
CA LEU A 223 17.47 2.78 -0.47
C LEU A 223 16.57 3.29 0.65
N THR A 224 15.31 2.85 0.64
CA THR A 224 14.35 3.07 1.72
C THR A 224 14.08 1.73 2.41
N SER A 225 14.04 1.72 3.75
CA SER A 225 13.83 0.48 4.50
C SER A 225 13.04 0.71 5.78
N GLU A 226 12.17 -0.23 6.08
CA GLU A 226 11.49 -0.36 7.37
C GLU A 226 12.32 -1.16 8.38
N LYS A 227 13.35 -1.86 7.90
CA LYS A 227 14.29 -2.63 8.72
C LYS A 227 15.53 -1.81 9.03
N LYS A 228 16.23 -2.20 10.09
CA LYS A 228 17.60 -1.77 10.29
C LYS A 228 18.44 -2.29 9.14
N LEU A 229 19.14 -1.42 8.46
CA LEU A 229 20.04 -1.79 7.38
C LEU A 229 21.37 -2.31 7.92
N GLN A 230 22.04 -3.15 7.14
CA GLN A 230 23.45 -3.46 7.35
C GLN A 230 24.30 -2.22 7.11
N PRO A 231 25.46 -2.09 7.82
CA PRO A 231 26.31 -0.88 7.71
C PRO A 231 26.70 -0.50 6.26
N GLU A 232 26.91 -1.48 5.40
CA GLU A 232 27.28 -1.30 4.00
C GLU A 232 26.19 -0.66 3.15
N PHE A 233 24.89 -0.80 3.55
CA PHE A 233 23.76 -0.20 2.85
C PHE A 233 23.41 1.20 3.37
N GLU A 234 23.91 1.59 4.53
CA GLU A 234 23.57 2.89 5.15
C GLU A 234 23.96 4.08 4.25
N ARG A 235 25.03 3.96 3.47
CA ARG A 235 25.45 5.00 2.49
C ARG A 235 24.43 5.25 1.38
N TYR A 236 23.52 4.30 1.13
CA TYR A 236 22.45 4.40 0.13
C TYR A 236 21.13 4.82 0.76
N ARG A 237 21.05 4.81 2.10
CA ARG A 237 19.81 5.15 2.80
C ARG A 237 19.39 6.58 2.47
N ILE A 238 18.12 6.73 2.13
CA ILE A 238 17.48 8.03 2.03
C ILE A 238 16.23 8.07 2.91
N SER A 239 16.08 9.19 3.61
CA SER A 239 14.86 9.48 4.37
C SER A 239 14.00 10.43 3.55
N ILE A 240 12.88 9.91 3.04
CA ILE A 240 11.90 10.68 2.27
C ILE A 240 10.67 10.85 3.15
N ASN A 241 10.13 12.08 3.20
CA ASN A 241 8.83 12.27 3.86
C ASN A 241 7.80 11.38 3.15
N PRO A 242 7.03 10.55 3.88
CA PRO A 242 6.05 9.64 3.27
C PRO A 242 5.07 10.32 2.31
N ILE A 243 4.75 11.59 2.51
CA ILE A 243 3.87 12.35 1.61
C ILE A 243 4.53 12.65 0.25
N ASP A 244 5.87 12.69 0.21
CA ASP A 244 6.64 13.05 -0.99
C ASP A 244 7.09 11.82 -1.82
N ILE A 245 6.87 10.60 -1.32
CA ILE A 245 7.40 9.37 -1.93
C ILE A 245 6.94 9.16 -3.38
N HIS A 246 5.68 9.49 -3.68
CA HIS A 246 5.12 9.32 -5.02
C HIS A 246 5.77 10.25 -6.05
N HIS A 247 6.17 11.47 -5.64
CA HIS A 247 6.96 12.36 -6.50
C HIS A 247 8.32 11.76 -6.84
N VAL A 248 8.96 11.13 -5.85
CA VAL A 248 10.26 10.46 -6.04
C VAL A 248 10.13 9.25 -6.94
N LEU A 249 9.09 8.41 -6.73
CA LEU A 249 8.83 7.24 -7.57
C LEU A 249 8.58 7.63 -9.03
N ALA A 250 7.78 8.65 -9.28
CA ALA A 250 7.39 9.05 -10.64
C ALA A 250 8.54 9.47 -11.55
N TYR A 251 9.68 9.87 -10.99
CA TYR A 251 10.87 10.25 -11.76
C TYR A 251 11.99 9.22 -11.69
N SER A 252 11.86 8.17 -10.92
CA SER A 252 12.85 7.10 -10.86
C SER A 252 12.91 6.30 -12.17
N GLN A 253 14.08 5.76 -12.48
CA GLN A 253 14.28 4.91 -13.66
C GLN A 253 13.69 3.52 -13.44
N LEU A 254 13.74 3.04 -12.20
CA LEU A 254 13.26 1.73 -11.80
C LEU A 254 13.05 1.71 -10.29
N LEU A 255 11.96 1.07 -9.86
CA LEU A 255 11.76 0.61 -8.50
C LEU A 255 12.11 -0.88 -8.40
N ILE A 256 12.92 -1.27 -7.42
CA ILE A 256 13.11 -2.67 -7.04
C ILE A 256 12.67 -2.82 -5.60
N CYS A 257 11.72 -3.71 -5.34
CA CYS A 257 11.11 -3.82 -4.01
C CYS A 257 10.60 -5.22 -3.70
N ASP A 258 10.39 -5.47 -2.42
CA ASP A 258 9.59 -6.58 -1.91
C ASP A 258 8.20 -6.14 -1.42
N SER A 259 7.82 -4.88 -1.62
CA SER A 259 6.54 -4.28 -1.29
C SER A 259 5.53 -4.42 -2.43
N GLN A 260 4.33 -4.88 -2.13
CA GLN A 260 3.21 -5.01 -3.07
C GLN A 260 2.65 -3.63 -3.44
N THR A 261 2.30 -2.83 -2.46
CA THR A 261 1.73 -1.49 -2.65
C THR A 261 2.67 -0.57 -3.44
N MET A 262 3.96 -0.48 -3.06
CA MET A 262 4.88 0.38 -3.80
C MET A 262 5.12 -0.09 -5.24
N ALA A 263 5.05 -1.40 -5.50
CA ALA A 263 5.11 -1.94 -6.87
C ALA A 263 3.91 -1.46 -7.70
N ALA A 264 2.70 -1.55 -7.15
CA ALA A 264 1.49 -1.07 -7.82
C ALA A 264 1.52 0.46 -8.01
N GLU A 265 1.93 1.22 -6.99
CA GLU A 265 2.11 2.68 -7.07
C GLU A 265 3.09 3.08 -8.19
N ALA A 266 4.24 2.39 -8.28
CA ALA A 266 5.19 2.62 -9.38
C ALA A 266 4.56 2.31 -10.74
N GLY A 267 3.85 1.18 -10.85
CA GLY A 267 3.16 0.78 -12.08
C GLY A 267 2.17 1.83 -12.56
N VAL A 268 1.28 2.32 -11.70
CA VAL A 268 0.28 3.34 -12.05
C VAL A 268 0.88 4.74 -12.28
N LEU A 269 2.09 5.00 -11.78
CA LEU A 269 2.86 6.20 -12.09
C LEU A 269 3.64 6.09 -13.41
N GLY A 270 3.66 4.91 -14.04
CA GLY A 270 4.42 4.63 -15.25
C GLY A 270 5.92 4.41 -15.01
N THR A 271 6.32 4.19 -13.77
CA THR A 271 7.67 3.81 -13.41
C THR A 271 7.82 2.29 -13.49
N PRO A 272 8.77 1.76 -14.25
CA PRO A 272 9.04 0.33 -14.26
C PRO A 272 9.36 -0.18 -12.86
N PHE A 273 8.89 -1.38 -12.52
CA PHE A 273 9.21 -1.99 -11.25
C PHE A 273 9.64 -3.45 -11.38
N ILE A 274 10.44 -3.91 -10.42
CA ILE A 274 10.72 -5.32 -10.16
C ILE A 274 10.26 -5.59 -8.74
N ARG A 275 9.24 -6.44 -8.60
CA ARG A 275 8.73 -6.91 -7.32
C ARG A 275 9.27 -8.31 -7.03
N MET A 276 9.90 -8.48 -5.87
CA MET A 276 10.56 -9.73 -5.52
C MET A 276 10.13 -10.23 -4.15
N ASN A 277 9.09 -11.06 -4.13
CA ASN A 277 8.60 -11.72 -2.91
C ASN A 277 7.84 -13.02 -3.26
N ASP A 278 7.53 -13.84 -2.26
CA ASP A 278 6.82 -15.12 -2.44
C ASP A 278 5.32 -14.97 -2.81
N PHE A 279 4.78 -13.74 -2.92
CA PHE A 279 3.44 -13.47 -3.43
C PHE A 279 3.37 -13.31 -4.94
N VAL A 280 4.48 -13.38 -5.65
CA VAL A 280 4.52 -13.34 -7.12
C VAL A 280 3.61 -14.42 -7.69
N GLY A 281 2.75 -14.04 -8.65
CA GLY A 281 1.76 -14.92 -9.27
C GLY A 281 0.49 -15.19 -8.44
N LYS A 282 0.39 -14.66 -7.20
CA LYS A 282 -0.73 -14.96 -6.29
C LYS A 282 -1.75 -13.83 -6.18
N ILE A 283 -1.40 -12.60 -6.51
CA ILE A 283 -2.21 -11.39 -6.30
C ILE A 283 -2.70 -10.90 -7.66
N SER A 284 -4.02 -10.92 -7.86
CA SER A 284 -4.64 -10.71 -9.17
C SER A 284 -4.34 -9.34 -9.76
N TYR A 285 -4.45 -8.25 -9.01
CA TYR A 285 -4.22 -6.90 -9.54
C TYR A 285 -2.75 -6.65 -9.90
N LEU A 286 -1.80 -7.23 -9.16
CA LEU A 286 -0.38 -7.16 -9.49
C LEU A 286 -0.05 -8.00 -10.71
N ASN A 287 -0.62 -9.21 -10.82
CA ASN A 287 -0.45 -10.03 -12.02
C ASN A 287 -0.98 -9.30 -13.27
N GLU A 288 -2.09 -8.56 -13.16
CA GLU A 288 -2.60 -7.75 -14.28
C GLU A 288 -1.61 -6.66 -14.67
N LEU A 289 -1.02 -5.93 -13.71
CA LEU A 289 0.01 -4.92 -13.96
C LEU A 289 1.28 -5.51 -14.58
N GLU A 290 1.69 -6.71 -14.13
CA GLU A 290 2.90 -7.40 -14.54
C GLU A 290 2.75 -8.11 -15.89
N ASP A 291 1.69 -8.92 -16.05
CA ASP A 291 1.53 -9.84 -17.19
C ASP A 291 0.72 -9.23 -18.33
N ILE A 292 -0.33 -8.47 -18.01
CA ILE A 292 -1.23 -7.89 -19.03
C ILE A 292 -0.71 -6.52 -19.50
N TYR A 293 -0.47 -5.61 -18.56
CA TYR A 293 0.00 -4.26 -18.90
C TYR A 293 1.52 -4.16 -19.05
N GLN A 294 2.28 -5.14 -18.59
CA GLN A 294 3.75 -5.19 -18.66
C GLN A 294 4.43 -3.94 -18.11
N LEU A 295 3.86 -3.37 -17.04
CA LEU A 295 4.40 -2.18 -16.37
C LEU A 295 5.56 -2.53 -15.43
N GLY A 296 5.65 -3.78 -14.99
CA GLY A 296 6.70 -4.28 -14.12
C GLY A 296 6.91 -5.78 -14.27
N TYR A 297 7.68 -6.34 -13.33
CA TYR A 297 8.03 -7.75 -13.32
C TYR A 297 7.90 -8.32 -11.91
N GLY A 298 7.05 -9.33 -11.76
CA GLY A 298 7.06 -10.19 -10.57
C GLY A 298 8.10 -11.28 -10.72
N ILE A 299 9.04 -11.37 -9.79
CA ILE A 299 10.13 -12.35 -9.81
C ILE A 299 10.17 -13.07 -8.46
N ALA A 300 10.10 -14.41 -8.49
CA ALA A 300 10.24 -15.19 -7.27
C ALA A 300 11.65 -15.01 -6.66
N PRO A 301 11.80 -14.93 -5.32
CA PRO A 301 13.11 -14.74 -4.68
C PRO A 301 14.15 -15.82 -5.02
N SER A 302 13.71 -17.00 -5.46
CA SER A 302 14.57 -18.08 -5.92
C SER A 302 15.09 -17.92 -7.35
N ASP A 303 14.47 -17.07 -8.17
CA ASP A 303 14.80 -16.90 -9.59
C ASP A 303 15.74 -15.71 -9.82
N LYS A 304 16.95 -15.83 -9.29
CA LYS A 304 17.98 -14.78 -9.41
C LYS A 304 18.45 -14.59 -10.85
N THR A 305 18.40 -15.63 -11.68
CA THR A 305 18.79 -15.54 -13.11
C THR A 305 17.85 -14.59 -13.84
N ARG A 306 16.55 -14.81 -13.75
CA ARG A 306 15.54 -13.93 -14.36
C ARG A 306 15.64 -12.48 -13.86
N LEU A 307 16.01 -12.28 -12.59
CA LEU A 307 16.24 -10.93 -12.06
C LEU A 307 17.30 -10.17 -12.88
N PHE A 308 18.46 -10.78 -13.11
CA PHE A 308 19.56 -10.12 -13.80
C PHE A 308 19.32 -10.00 -15.31
N ASP A 309 18.59 -10.93 -15.91
CA ASP A 309 18.14 -10.83 -17.32
C ASP A 309 17.20 -9.59 -17.48
N VAL A 310 16.25 -9.43 -16.56
CA VAL A 310 15.34 -8.28 -16.56
C VAL A 310 16.08 -6.97 -16.28
N LEU A 311 17.02 -6.95 -15.33
CA LEU A 311 17.84 -5.78 -15.03
C LEU A 311 18.67 -5.36 -16.26
N THR A 312 19.29 -6.30 -16.95
CA THR A 312 20.05 -6.04 -18.18
C THR A 312 19.16 -5.44 -19.28
N HIS A 313 17.93 -5.97 -19.40
CA HIS A 313 16.97 -5.47 -20.38
C HIS A 313 16.50 -4.03 -20.07
N ILE A 314 16.32 -3.68 -18.78
CA ILE A 314 15.80 -2.35 -18.39
C ILE A 314 16.90 -1.30 -18.32
N ALA A 315 18.05 -1.59 -17.71
CA ALA A 315 19.10 -0.62 -17.43
C ALA A 315 19.70 0.03 -18.69
N GLY A 316 19.67 -0.68 -19.82
CA GLY A 316 20.13 -0.17 -21.13
C GLY A 316 19.03 0.54 -21.95
N ASN A 317 17.76 0.60 -21.49
CA ASN A 317 16.65 0.92 -22.38
C ASN A 317 15.77 2.08 -21.87
N ARG A 318 16.20 3.32 -22.08
CA ARG A 318 15.41 4.54 -21.78
C ARG A 318 14.02 4.54 -22.46
N THR A 319 13.91 3.92 -23.62
CA THR A 319 12.64 3.77 -24.38
C THR A 319 11.59 2.98 -23.60
N LYS A 320 12.00 2.09 -22.69
CA LYS A 320 11.07 1.32 -21.85
C LYS A 320 10.28 2.20 -20.88
N ILE A 321 10.92 3.22 -20.28
CA ILE A 321 10.29 4.15 -19.35
C ILE A 321 9.24 5.00 -20.09
N GLU A 322 9.59 5.51 -21.27
CA GLU A 322 8.66 6.27 -22.09
C GLU A 322 7.48 5.39 -22.55
N LYS A 323 7.76 4.15 -22.94
CA LYS A 323 6.73 3.17 -23.31
C LYS A 323 5.80 2.88 -22.13
N ASN A 324 6.32 2.66 -20.93
CA ASN A 324 5.51 2.43 -19.74
C ASN A 324 4.59 3.61 -19.44
N ARG A 325 5.10 4.84 -19.52
CA ARG A 325 4.28 6.05 -19.32
C ARG A 325 3.12 6.13 -20.33
N LEU A 326 3.36 5.78 -21.58
CA LEU A 326 2.30 5.72 -22.60
C LEU A 326 1.27 4.62 -22.31
N ILE A 327 1.71 3.45 -21.86
CA ILE A 327 0.81 2.35 -21.46
C ILE A 327 -0.01 2.78 -20.26
N THR A 328 0.63 3.37 -19.24
CA THR A 328 -0.06 3.86 -18.04
C THR A 328 -1.12 4.89 -18.38
N CYS A 329 -0.87 5.83 -19.29
CA CYS A 329 -1.90 6.76 -19.79
C CYS A 329 -3.10 6.02 -20.39
N LYS A 330 -2.87 4.95 -21.16
CA LYS A 330 -3.96 4.11 -21.71
C LYS A 330 -4.72 3.34 -20.63
N VAL A 331 -4.01 2.82 -19.62
CA VAL A 331 -4.62 2.13 -18.48
C VAL A 331 -5.50 3.09 -17.70
N ILE A 332 -4.98 4.26 -17.35
CA ILE A 332 -5.72 5.30 -16.61
C ILE A 332 -6.97 5.74 -17.37
N ASN A 333 -6.87 5.95 -18.68
CA ASN A 333 -8.02 6.36 -19.51
C ASN A 333 -9.06 5.23 -19.73
N LYS A 334 -8.78 4.00 -19.30
CA LYS A 334 -9.73 2.87 -19.34
C LYS A 334 -10.66 2.89 -18.12
N PHE A 335 -10.29 3.54 -17.06
CA PHE A 335 -11.01 3.63 -15.79
C PHE A 335 -11.54 5.05 -15.54
#